data_bb86d8b0c16988f6eb69edcb83fd61d7
#
_entry.id   bb86d8b0c16988f6eb69edcb83fd61d7
#
_cell.length_a   1.000
_cell.length_b   1.000
_cell.length_c   1.000
_cell.angle_alpha   90.00
_cell.angle_beta   90.00
_cell.angle_gamma   90.00
#
_symmetry.space_group_name_H-M   'P 1'
#
loop_
_entity.id
_entity.type
_entity.pdbx_description
1 polymer ?
#
loop_
_entity_poly.entity_id
_entity_poly.type
_entity_poly.pdbx_seq_one_letter_code
_entity_poly.pdbx_strand_id
1 'polypeptide(L)'
;MELNGIKPGEGAKHYKRRVGRGIGSGIGKTAGRGHKGQKSRAGGYHKVGFEGGQMPMHRRLPKRGFKSHLLKFNAEITLTALEMLGLPEVDLLVLKTAGLVGQLAKNVKVIKSGALTKAVKLNGIGATAGAKAIIEAAGGTVSAPVEAK
;
A
#
# COMPACT_ATOMS: atom_id res chain seq x y z
N MET A 1 21.23 16.55 -17.32
CA MET A 1 20.36 15.43 -17.76
C MET A 1 19.63 15.88 -19.02
N GLU A 2 19.87 15.24 -20.15
CA GLU A 2 19.28 15.64 -21.41
C GLU A 2 17.98 14.85 -21.65
N LEU A 3 16.95 15.51 -22.23
CA LEU A 3 15.63 14.88 -22.45
C LEU A 3 15.72 13.66 -23.38
N ASN A 4 16.64 13.65 -24.33
CA ASN A 4 16.87 12.52 -25.24
C ASN A 4 17.51 11.30 -24.54
N GLY A 5 18.12 11.49 -23.36
CA GLY A 5 18.68 10.43 -22.53
C GLY A 5 17.66 9.72 -21.64
N ILE A 6 16.44 10.25 -21.51
CA ILE A 6 15.39 9.66 -20.68
C ILE A 6 14.82 8.43 -21.39
N LYS A 7 15.17 7.25 -20.87
CA LYS A 7 14.68 5.97 -21.37
C LYS A 7 13.99 5.20 -20.24
N PRO A 8 12.93 4.45 -20.53
CA PRO A 8 12.34 3.54 -19.54
C PRO A 8 13.37 2.52 -19.10
N GLY A 9 13.28 2.06 -17.84
CA GLY A 9 14.13 0.98 -17.32
C GLY A 9 14.08 -0.26 -18.22
N GLU A 10 15.15 -1.06 -18.19
CA GLU A 10 15.23 -2.29 -18.97
C GLU A 10 14.08 -3.24 -18.58
N GLY A 11 13.38 -3.78 -19.58
CA GLY A 11 12.20 -4.63 -19.37
C GLY A 11 10.88 -3.89 -19.07
N ALA A 12 10.89 -2.57 -18.88
CA ALA A 12 9.67 -1.80 -18.56
C ALA A 12 8.70 -1.68 -19.75
N LYS A 13 9.20 -1.80 -20.98
CA LYS A 13 8.36 -1.77 -22.19
C LYS A 13 8.53 -3.07 -22.98
N HIS A 14 7.40 -3.69 -23.30
CA HIS A 14 7.35 -4.83 -24.21
C HIS A 14 6.67 -4.44 -25.52
N TYR A 15 7.11 -5.04 -26.63
CA TYR A 15 6.45 -4.87 -27.91
C TYR A 15 5.00 -5.32 -27.85
N LYS A 16 4.11 -4.54 -28.44
CA LYS A 16 2.68 -4.88 -28.53
C LYS A 16 2.52 -6.20 -29.31
N ARG A 17 2.06 -7.24 -28.63
CA ARG A 17 1.79 -8.54 -29.21
C ARG A 17 0.60 -8.47 -30.17
N ARG A 18 0.81 -8.80 -31.45
CA ARG A 18 -0.26 -8.85 -32.47
C ARG A 18 -0.68 -10.30 -32.66
N VAL A 19 -1.88 -10.62 -32.21
CA VAL A 19 -2.43 -11.98 -32.28
C VAL A 19 -3.08 -12.24 -33.64
N GLY A 20 -3.16 -13.51 -34.08
CA GLY A 20 -3.80 -13.89 -35.33
C GLY A 20 -3.04 -13.44 -36.61
N ARG A 21 -1.72 -13.28 -36.54
CA ARG A 21 -0.87 -12.82 -37.65
C ARG A 21 0.10 -13.88 -38.18
N GLY A 22 -0.45 -15.04 -38.51
CA GLY A 22 0.28 -16.19 -39.08
C GLY A 22 0.79 -17.19 -38.03
N ILE A 23 1.06 -18.40 -38.49
CA ILE A 23 1.52 -19.51 -37.63
C ILE A 23 2.93 -19.30 -37.11
N GLY A 24 3.80 -18.65 -37.89
CA GLY A 24 5.17 -18.36 -37.48
C GLY A 24 5.28 -17.39 -36.29
N SER A 25 4.21 -16.62 -35.99
CA SER A 25 4.17 -15.75 -34.81
C SER A 25 3.97 -16.51 -33.48
N GLY A 26 3.65 -17.81 -33.51
CA GLY A 26 3.28 -18.60 -32.34
C GLY A 26 1.88 -18.32 -31.78
N ILE A 27 1.21 -17.25 -32.24
CA ILE A 27 -0.13 -16.83 -31.80
C ILE A 27 -1.05 -16.63 -33.00
N GLY A 28 -0.84 -17.41 -34.06
CA GLY A 28 -1.70 -17.46 -35.22
C GLY A 28 -3.02 -18.20 -34.95
N LYS A 29 -3.83 -18.35 -36.00
CA LYS A 29 -5.10 -19.11 -36.01
C LYS A 29 -6.05 -18.68 -34.88
N THR A 30 -6.03 -19.33 -33.73
CA THR A 30 -6.95 -19.09 -32.61
C THR A 30 -6.51 -17.94 -31.69
N ALA A 31 -5.38 -17.30 -31.99
CA ALA A 31 -4.88 -16.14 -31.25
C ALA A 31 -4.66 -16.39 -29.74
N GLY A 32 -4.39 -17.63 -29.35
CA GLY A 32 -4.22 -18.05 -27.95
C GLY A 32 -5.52 -18.26 -27.17
N ARG A 33 -6.69 -18.16 -27.85
CA ARG A 33 -7.99 -18.34 -27.17
C ARG A 33 -8.51 -19.78 -27.16
N GLY A 34 -7.82 -20.69 -27.87
CA GLY A 34 -8.30 -22.05 -28.05
C GLY A 34 -9.47 -22.14 -29.02
N HIS A 35 -10.13 -23.30 -29.01
CA HIS A 35 -11.29 -23.53 -29.89
C HIS A 35 -12.58 -23.14 -29.14
N LYS A 36 -13.61 -23.44 -29.14
CA LYS A 36 -14.93 -23.18 -28.53
C LYS A 36 -14.85 -22.56 -27.11
N GLY A 37 -15.96 -22.10 -26.59
CA GLY A 37 -16.11 -21.51 -25.26
C GLY A 37 -16.41 -20.02 -25.26
N GLN A 38 -16.94 -19.54 -24.16
CA GLN A 38 -17.37 -18.16 -23.99
C GLN A 38 -16.23 -17.14 -24.22
N LYS A 39 -15.03 -17.44 -23.72
CA LYS A 39 -13.85 -16.56 -23.82
C LYS A 39 -13.26 -16.46 -25.23
N SER A 40 -13.57 -17.43 -26.13
CA SER A 40 -13.09 -17.43 -27.50
C SER A 40 -13.98 -16.65 -28.46
N ARG A 41 -15.15 -16.20 -28.04
CA ARG A 41 -16.09 -15.40 -28.85
C ARG A 41 -15.72 -13.92 -28.82
N ALA A 42 -16.21 -13.17 -29.80
CA ALA A 42 -16.13 -11.70 -29.78
C ALA A 42 -16.90 -11.19 -28.55
N GLY A 43 -16.27 -10.26 -27.77
CA GLY A 43 -16.84 -9.77 -26.52
C GLY A 43 -16.95 -10.81 -25.42
N GLY A 44 -16.35 -12.00 -25.58
CA GLY A 44 -16.38 -13.06 -24.59
C GLY A 44 -15.81 -12.61 -23.25
N TYR A 45 -16.66 -12.65 -22.23
CA TYR A 45 -16.36 -12.21 -20.87
C TYR A 45 -16.77 -13.27 -19.85
N HIS A 46 -15.95 -13.48 -18.85
CA HIS A 46 -16.27 -14.34 -17.72
C HIS A 46 -16.62 -13.46 -16.51
N LYS A 47 -17.83 -13.58 -16.02
CA LYS A 47 -18.28 -12.83 -14.83
C LYS A 47 -17.37 -13.16 -13.64
N VAL A 48 -16.79 -12.13 -13.03
CA VAL A 48 -15.98 -12.29 -11.81
C VAL A 48 -16.88 -12.75 -10.66
N GLY A 49 -16.46 -13.83 -9.97
CA GLY A 49 -17.20 -14.38 -8.84
C GLY A 49 -18.49 -15.15 -9.24
N PHE A 50 -18.62 -15.56 -10.52
CA PHE A 50 -19.72 -16.42 -10.92
C PHE A 50 -19.49 -17.87 -10.47
N GLU A 51 -20.44 -18.44 -9.75
CA GLU A 51 -20.38 -19.76 -9.12
C GLU A 51 -21.38 -20.76 -9.74
N GLY A 52 -21.48 -20.77 -11.07
CA GLY A 52 -22.32 -21.74 -11.79
C GLY A 52 -23.85 -21.59 -11.56
N GLY A 53 -24.32 -20.45 -11.10
CA GLY A 53 -25.72 -20.20 -10.74
C GLY A 53 -25.99 -20.24 -9.23
N GLN A 54 -25.07 -20.76 -8.44
CA GLN A 54 -25.11 -20.65 -6.97
C GLN A 54 -24.96 -19.17 -6.59
N MET A 55 -25.60 -18.74 -5.49
CA MET A 55 -25.46 -17.36 -5.00
C MET A 55 -23.99 -17.05 -4.70
N PRO A 56 -23.38 -16.05 -5.35
CA PRO A 56 -21.98 -15.72 -5.18
C PRO A 56 -21.63 -15.38 -3.73
N MET A 57 -20.42 -15.72 -3.29
CA MET A 57 -19.97 -15.54 -1.90
C MET A 57 -20.18 -14.11 -1.39
N HIS A 58 -19.90 -13.09 -2.21
CA HIS A 58 -20.10 -11.69 -1.84
C HIS A 58 -21.56 -11.29 -1.57
N ARG A 59 -22.52 -12.12 -2.02
CA ARG A 59 -23.97 -11.95 -1.74
C ARG A 59 -24.47 -12.86 -0.62
N ARG A 60 -23.83 -14.01 -0.40
CA ARG A 60 -24.16 -14.94 0.70
C ARG A 60 -23.74 -14.39 2.05
N LEU A 61 -22.60 -13.70 2.10
CA LEU A 61 -22.08 -13.12 3.33
C LEU A 61 -22.86 -11.86 3.70
N PRO A 62 -23.35 -11.72 4.93
CA PRO A 62 -24.01 -10.50 5.37
C PRO A 62 -23.02 -9.34 5.40
N LYS A 63 -23.45 -8.18 4.92
CA LYS A 63 -22.68 -6.94 5.05
C LYS A 63 -22.67 -6.52 6.52
N ARG A 64 -21.49 -6.25 7.06
CA ARG A 64 -21.33 -5.83 8.46
C ARG A 64 -20.43 -4.61 8.56
N GLY A 65 -20.68 -3.81 9.59
CA GLY A 65 -19.85 -2.68 9.96
C GLY A 65 -20.01 -1.46 9.05
N PHE A 66 -19.26 -0.45 9.39
CA PHE A 66 -19.17 0.82 8.68
C PHE A 66 -17.70 1.29 8.67
N LYS A 67 -17.35 2.16 7.74
CA LYS A 67 -16.05 2.83 7.73
C LYS A 67 -16.16 4.13 8.52
N SER A 68 -15.38 4.25 9.59
CA SER A 68 -15.31 5.47 10.36
C SER A 68 -14.69 6.60 9.51
N HIS A 69 -15.34 7.77 9.48
CA HIS A 69 -14.82 8.97 8.83
C HIS A 69 -13.53 9.48 9.50
N LEU A 70 -13.32 9.15 10.78
CA LEU A 70 -12.14 9.56 11.55
C LEU A 70 -10.89 8.76 11.20
N LEU A 71 -11.04 7.60 10.55
CA LEU A 71 -9.92 6.72 10.22
C LEU A 71 -8.85 7.42 9.38
N LYS A 72 -9.25 8.29 8.46
CA LYS A 72 -8.33 9.07 7.61
C LYS A 72 -7.48 10.11 8.37
N PHE A 73 -7.89 10.49 9.57
CA PHE A 73 -7.18 11.47 10.39
C PHE A 73 -6.24 10.82 11.41
N ASN A 74 -6.34 9.53 11.61
CA ASN A 74 -5.51 8.78 12.54
C ASN A 74 -4.57 7.88 11.75
N ALA A 75 -3.32 7.84 12.14
CA ALA A 75 -2.31 6.98 11.52
C ALA A 75 -1.48 6.25 12.58
N GLU A 76 -0.94 5.12 12.20
CA GLU A 76 -0.08 4.29 13.02
C GLU A 76 1.28 4.15 12.35
N ILE A 77 2.34 4.16 13.15
CA ILE A 77 3.72 3.97 12.69
C ILE A 77 4.39 2.92 13.56
N THR A 78 5.22 2.09 12.93
CA THR A 78 6.02 1.07 13.61
C THR A 78 7.38 1.62 14.03
N LEU A 79 8.02 0.98 15.02
CA LEU A 79 9.41 1.30 15.41
C LEU A 79 10.39 1.07 14.27
N THR A 80 10.15 0.02 13.44
CA THR A 80 10.97 -0.22 12.24
C THR A 80 10.94 0.95 11.26
N ALA A 81 9.77 1.59 11.06
CA ALA A 81 9.66 2.74 10.19
C ALA A 81 10.43 3.96 10.72
N LEU A 82 10.45 4.16 12.05
CA LEU A 82 11.27 5.19 12.69
C LEU A 82 12.76 4.90 12.57
N GLU A 83 13.18 3.66 12.71
CA GLU A 83 14.57 3.23 12.52
C GLU A 83 15.06 3.49 11.09
N MET A 84 14.22 3.19 10.08
CA MET A 84 14.50 3.45 8.67
C MET A 84 14.58 4.95 8.36
N LEU A 85 13.76 5.77 9.01
CA LEU A 85 13.80 7.23 8.84
C LEU A 85 15.12 7.82 9.32
N GLY A 86 15.68 7.30 10.41
CA GLY A 86 17.01 7.61 10.91
C GLY A 86 17.20 9.05 11.38
N LEU A 87 16.14 9.82 11.60
CA LEU A 87 16.19 11.19 12.08
C LEU A 87 16.12 11.25 13.61
N PRO A 88 16.91 12.15 14.26
CA PRO A 88 16.92 12.27 15.73
C PRO A 88 15.65 12.94 16.29
N GLU A 89 15.02 13.80 15.52
CA GLU A 89 13.78 14.49 15.90
C GLU A 89 12.70 14.24 14.85
N VAL A 90 11.52 13.84 15.29
CA VAL A 90 10.43 13.43 14.41
C VAL A 90 9.13 14.13 14.84
N ASP A 91 8.63 14.95 13.91
CA ASP A 91 7.35 15.64 13.99
C ASP A 91 6.36 15.09 12.98
N LEU A 92 5.09 15.45 13.12
CA LEU A 92 4.05 15.09 12.16
C LEU A 92 4.37 15.54 10.72
N LEU A 93 4.99 16.71 10.55
CA LEU A 93 5.38 17.22 9.23
C LEU A 93 6.48 16.37 8.60
N VAL A 94 7.48 15.98 9.38
CA VAL A 94 8.56 15.08 8.93
C VAL A 94 8.00 13.75 8.44
N LEU A 95 7.03 13.17 9.16
CA LEU A 95 6.40 11.92 8.77
C LEU A 95 5.57 12.03 7.47
N LYS A 96 4.93 13.16 7.25
CA LYS A 96 4.18 13.45 6.02
C LYS A 96 5.10 13.64 4.81
N THR A 97 6.20 14.37 4.99
CA THR A 97 7.19 14.59 3.92
C THR A 97 7.92 13.29 3.56
N ALA A 98 8.20 12.43 4.53
CA ALA A 98 8.76 11.09 4.31
C ALA A 98 7.75 10.09 3.70
N GLY A 99 6.48 10.46 3.58
CA GLY A 99 5.43 9.60 3.01
C GLY A 99 5.03 8.42 3.91
N LEU A 100 5.46 8.38 5.17
CA LEU A 100 5.10 7.33 6.12
C LEU A 100 3.66 7.47 6.64
N VAL A 101 3.13 8.68 6.58
CA VAL A 101 1.79 9.01 7.05
C VAL A 101 1.03 9.81 6.00
N GLY A 102 -0.25 9.52 5.84
CA GLY A 102 -1.10 10.22 4.87
C GLY A 102 -1.23 11.72 5.18
N GLN A 103 -1.35 12.55 4.14
CA GLN A 103 -1.42 14.01 4.25
C GLN A 103 -2.57 14.51 5.15
N LEU A 104 -3.68 13.76 5.20
CA LEU A 104 -4.85 14.12 6.00
C LEU A 104 -4.72 13.73 7.48
N ALA A 105 -3.70 12.97 7.86
CA ALA A 105 -3.51 12.55 9.25
C ALA A 105 -3.29 13.76 10.16
N LYS A 106 -4.01 13.77 11.27
CA LYS A 106 -3.91 14.76 12.35
C LYS A 106 -3.24 14.16 13.58
N ASN A 107 -3.54 12.90 13.87
CA ASN A 107 -3.02 12.17 15.02
C ASN A 107 -2.19 10.98 14.54
N VAL A 108 -1.02 10.80 15.15
CA VAL A 108 -0.14 9.67 14.87
C VAL A 108 0.22 8.97 16.18
N LYS A 109 0.21 7.65 16.15
CA LYS A 109 0.59 6.81 17.29
C LYS A 109 1.63 5.79 16.89
N VAL A 110 2.72 5.73 17.64
CA VAL A 110 3.76 4.73 17.45
C VAL A 110 3.35 3.43 18.15
N ILE A 111 3.40 2.33 17.40
CA ILE A 111 3.09 0.99 17.90
C ILE A 111 4.36 0.14 18.07
N LYS A 112 4.36 -0.76 19.04
CA LYS A 112 5.45 -1.70 19.29
C LYS A 112 5.49 -2.75 18.19
N SER A 113 6.27 -2.47 17.13
CA SER A 113 6.55 -3.43 16.06
C SER A 113 7.95 -3.17 15.54
N GLY A 114 8.81 -4.17 15.61
CA GLY A 114 10.22 -4.06 15.25
C GLY A 114 11.13 -3.61 16.43
N ALA A 115 12.37 -3.29 16.10
CA ALA A 115 13.39 -2.80 17.04
C ALA A 115 13.77 -1.36 16.70
N LEU A 116 14.20 -0.63 17.71
CA LEU A 116 14.75 0.73 17.58
C LEU A 116 16.09 0.75 18.30
N THR A 117 17.15 1.07 17.57
CA THR A 117 18.52 1.17 18.11
C THR A 117 18.96 2.62 18.31
N LYS A 118 18.36 3.53 17.55
CA LYS A 118 18.70 4.97 17.56
C LYS A 118 17.83 5.72 18.56
N ALA A 119 18.43 6.71 19.25
CA ALA A 119 17.67 7.62 20.08
C ALA A 119 16.84 8.58 19.20
N VAL A 120 15.53 8.62 19.42
CA VAL A 120 14.59 9.44 18.66
C VAL A 120 13.73 10.27 19.62
N LYS A 121 13.61 11.56 19.33
CA LYS A 121 12.68 12.46 20.03
C LYS A 121 11.41 12.59 19.23
N LEU A 122 10.28 12.25 19.82
CA LEU A 122 8.95 12.37 19.19
C LEU A 122 8.26 13.64 19.72
N ASN A 123 7.96 14.57 18.80
CA ASN A 123 7.28 15.82 19.13
C ASN A 123 5.81 15.77 18.69
N GLY A 124 4.86 15.82 19.62
CA GLY A 124 3.44 15.78 19.32
C GLY A 124 2.92 14.46 18.80
N ILE A 125 3.68 13.37 18.95
CA ILE A 125 3.32 12.03 18.47
C ILE A 125 3.11 11.13 19.68
N GLY A 126 1.95 10.44 19.74
CA GLY A 126 1.67 9.47 20.78
C GLY A 126 2.42 8.16 20.60
N ALA A 127 2.64 7.43 21.68
CA ALA A 127 3.20 6.09 21.64
C ALA A 127 2.41 5.13 22.54
N THR A 128 2.34 3.86 22.18
CA THR A 128 1.82 2.81 23.07
C THR A 128 2.78 2.59 24.22
N ALA A 129 2.31 2.10 25.36
CA ALA A 129 3.15 1.86 26.53
C ALA A 129 4.40 1.01 26.19
N GLY A 130 4.23 -0.05 25.41
CA GLY A 130 5.35 -0.89 24.99
C GLY A 130 6.30 -0.23 23.99
N ALA A 131 5.82 0.68 23.12
CA ALA A 131 6.68 1.45 22.23
C ALA A 131 7.46 2.52 23.01
N LYS A 132 6.80 3.20 23.95
CA LYS A 132 7.41 4.20 24.82
C LYS A 132 8.59 3.62 25.61
N ALA A 133 8.42 2.45 26.22
CA ALA A 133 9.49 1.77 26.94
C ALA A 133 10.72 1.48 26.06
N ILE A 134 10.52 1.09 24.80
CA ILE A 134 11.63 0.83 23.86
C ILE A 134 12.32 2.13 23.43
N ILE A 135 11.56 3.19 23.17
CA ILE A 135 12.09 4.49 22.79
C ILE A 135 12.92 5.09 23.93
N GLU A 136 12.44 5.02 25.17
CA GLU A 136 13.14 5.47 26.37
C GLU A 136 14.40 4.64 26.64
N ALA A 137 14.33 3.32 26.46
CA ALA A 137 15.49 2.43 26.57
C ALA A 137 16.57 2.72 25.51
N ALA A 138 16.20 3.19 24.33
CA ALA A 138 17.10 3.65 23.28
C ALA A 138 17.63 5.10 23.51
N GLY A 139 17.25 5.74 24.63
CA GLY A 139 17.66 7.12 24.95
C GLY A 139 16.80 8.20 24.30
N GLY A 140 15.67 7.84 23.72
CA GLY A 140 14.71 8.78 23.11
C GLY A 140 13.73 9.37 24.11
N THR A 141 12.96 10.36 23.68
CA THR A 141 11.91 11.01 24.48
C THR A 141 10.60 11.09 23.69
N VAL A 142 9.48 10.97 24.40
CA VAL A 142 8.14 11.08 23.80
C VAL A 142 7.40 12.24 24.47
N SER A 143 7.22 13.35 23.72
CA SER A 143 6.32 14.42 24.13
C SER A 143 4.95 14.16 23.55
N ALA A 144 3.98 13.89 24.41
CA ALA A 144 2.59 13.69 23.99
C ALA A 144 2.03 14.96 23.32
N PRO A 145 1.10 14.82 22.37
CA PRO A 145 0.42 15.98 21.83
C PRO A 145 -0.28 16.75 22.96
N VAL A 146 -0.06 18.05 23.02
CA VAL A 146 -0.85 18.93 23.88
C VAL A 146 -2.26 18.90 23.32
N GLU A 147 -3.20 18.26 24.02
CA GLU A 147 -4.62 18.32 23.65
C GLU A 147 -5.04 19.79 23.73
N ALA A 148 -5.19 20.41 22.54
CA ALA A 148 -5.88 21.69 22.47
C ALA A 148 -7.34 21.43 22.86
N LYS A 149 -7.72 21.92 24.03
CA LYS A 149 -9.10 21.96 24.50
C LYS A 149 -9.98 22.77 23.58
#